data_cc42ac41af7af21fb71a57192d3a5d87
#
_entry.id   cc42ac41af7af21fb71a57192d3a5d87
#
_cell.length_a   1.000
_cell.length_b   1.000
_cell.length_c   1.000
_cell.angle_alpha   90.00
_cell.angle_beta   90.00
_cell.angle_gamma   90.00
#
_symmetry.space_group_name_H-M   'P 1'
#
loop_
_entity.id
_entity.type
_entity.pdbx_description
1 polymer ?
#
loop_
_entity_poly.entity_id
_entity_poly.type
_entity_poly.pdbx_seq_one_letter_code
_entity_poly.pdbx_strand_id
1 'polypeptide(L)'
;FTPRFEQDLRGDMILIGNNILGPDNNPFNNDLGYNHLEDMQYIDIDNDPSTFSSSSADLEIPNPDCYLVKYAGLYWGAVTKGDQPFTNVKFKGPTGEYNDITGTVIFDAGGTSADGGNSFPYACYADVTSIVIGLTDNIGTYTLANVSSALGKTDDFIPRNQTGYSAGWSLFVVYEDPLLPGKSITSFDGF
;
A
#
# COMPACT_ATOMS: atom_id res chain seq x y z
N PHE A 1 -6.54 -18.29 -0.26
CA PHE A 1 -5.63 -17.54 0.62
C PHE A 1 -4.25 -18.17 0.58
N THR A 2 -3.21 -17.38 0.35
CA THR A 2 -1.81 -17.80 0.31
C THR A 2 -1.12 -17.36 1.61
N PRO A 3 -0.52 -18.27 2.40
CA PRO A 3 0.26 -17.87 3.56
C PRO A 3 1.54 -17.15 3.09
N ARG A 4 1.85 -16.02 3.69
CA ARG A 4 3.05 -15.21 3.40
C ARG A 4 4.07 -15.31 4.52
N PHE A 5 3.59 -15.43 5.74
CA PHE A 5 4.42 -15.57 6.93
C PHE A 5 3.68 -16.43 7.95
N GLU A 6 4.42 -17.30 8.65
CA GLU A 6 3.92 -18.09 9.78
C GLU A 6 5.07 -18.35 10.73
N GLN A 7 4.93 -17.89 11.97
CA GLN A 7 5.93 -18.12 13.02
C GLN A 7 5.34 -17.96 14.43
N ASP A 8 5.77 -18.83 15.34
CA ASP A 8 5.61 -18.64 16.78
C ASP A 8 6.79 -17.79 17.29
N LEU A 9 6.50 -16.63 17.87
CA LEU A 9 7.51 -15.71 18.37
C LEU A 9 7.00 -14.91 19.57
N ARG A 10 7.94 -14.31 20.32
CA ARG A 10 7.61 -13.23 21.25
C ARG A 10 7.70 -11.93 20.47
N GLY A 11 6.59 -11.23 20.29
CA GLY A 11 6.55 -10.05 19.44
C GLY A 11 5.15 -9.65 19.06
N ASP A 12 5.04 -8.83 18.04
CA ASP A 12 3.78 -8.35 17.50
C ASP A 12 3.86 -8.02 16.02
N MET A 13 2.79 -7.47 15.48
CA MET A 13 2.69 -6.99 14.11
C MET A 13 2.16 -5.57 14.07
N ILE A 14 2.55 -4.82 13.07
CA ILE A 14 2.07 -3.46 12.80
C ILE A 14 1.71 -3.36 11.31
N LEU A 15 0.62 -2.67 11.03
CA LEU A 15 0.21 -2.31 9.69
C LEU A 15 0.23 -0.79 9.57
N ILE A 16 0.99 -0.28 8.62
CA ILE A 16 1.00 1.13 8.23
C ILE A 16 0.61 1.26 6.77
N GLY A 17 0.22 2.43 6.32
CA GLY A 17 -0.12 2.68 4.92
C GLY A 17 -0.83 4.01 4.73
N ASN A 18 -1.06 4.35 3.47
CA ASN A 18 -1.74 5.57 3.12
C ASN A 18 -2.41 5.46 1.72
N ASN A 19 -3.28 6.41 1.40
CA ASN A 19 -3.83 6.58 0.07
C ASN A 19 -2.81 7.25 -0.87
N ILE A 20 -2.96 7.00 -2.17
CA ILE A 20 -2.17 7.60 -3.28
C ILE A 20 -3.04 8.53 -4.12
N LEU A 21 -4.35 8.44 -4.00
CA LEU A 21 -5.30 9.34 -4.65
C LEU A 21 -6.08 10.14 -3.62
N GLY A 22 -6.38 11.38 -3.99
CA GLY A 22 -7.25 12.26 -3.24
C GLY A 22 -7.88 13.30 -4.16
N PRO A 23 -8.86 14.09 -3.66
CA PRO A 23 -9.40 15.23 -4.40
C PRO A 23 -8.41 16.38 -4.51
N ASP A 24 -7.36 16.35 -3.71
CA ASP A 24 -6.23 17.28 -3.71
C ASP A 24 -4.92 16.55 -3.32
N ASN A 25 -3.82 17.28 -3.20
CA ASN A 25 -2.51 16.72 -2.82
C ASN A 25 -2.36 16.46 -1.30
N ASN A 26 -3.42 16.40 -0.55
CA ASN A 26 -3.39 16.13 0.88
C ASN A 26 -3.74 14.65 1.16
N PRO A 27 -2.78 13.81 1.61
CA PRO A 27 -3.03 12.39 1.89
C PRO A 27 -3.94 12.18 3.13
N PHE A 28 -4.17 13.22 3.91
CA PHE A 28 -5.01 13.17 5.11
C PHE A 28 -6.35 13.89 4.92
N ASN A 29 -6.74 14.19 3.69
CA ASN A 29 -8.03 14.78 3.42
C ASN A 29 -9.14 13.75 3.65
N ASN A 30 -9.88 13.95 4.74
CA ASN A 30 -11.03 13.13 5.13
C ASN A 30 -12.37 13.76 4.75
N ASP A 31 -12.39 14.72 3.84
CA ASP A 31 -13.64 15.25 3.34
C ASP A 31 -14.48 14.13 2.75
N LEU A 32 -15.70 13.99 3.27
CA LEU A 32 -16.57 12.85 3.11
C LEU A 32 -17.30 12.84 1.74
N GLY A 33 -16.62 13.27 0.69
CA GLY A 33 -17.09 13.09 -0.67
C GLY A 33 -17.13 11.61 -1.07
N TYR A 34 -17.97 11.29 -2.01
CA TYR A 34 -17.89 10.00 -2.67
C TYR A 34 -16.84 10.08 -3.76
N ASN A 35 -15.87 9.18 -3.80
CA ASN A 35 -14.76 9.19 -4.79
C ASN A 35 -15.23 9.30 -6.25
N HIS A 36 -16.43 8.83 -6.57
CA HIS A 36 -16.98 8.95 -7.92
C HIS A 36 -17.44 10.38 -8.27
N LEU A 37 -17.69 11.23 -7.26
CA LEU A 37 -18.08 12.64 -7.43
C LEU A 37 -16.88 13.59 -7.39
N GLU A 38 -15.72 13.10 -6.95
CA GLU A 38 -14.50 13.88 -6.84
C GLU A 38 -13.58 13.72 -8.06
N ASP A 39 -12.87 14.79 -8.40
CA ASP A 39 -11.86 14.77 -9.46
C ASP A 39 -10.55 14.21 -8.89
N MET A 40 -10.49 12.88 -8.80
CA MET A 40 -9.39 12.18 -8.15
C MET A 40 -8.07 12.41 -8.89
N GLN A 41 -7.05 12.82 -8.15
CA GLN A 41 -5.71 13.09 -8.64
C GLN A 41 -4.65 12.39 -7.79
N TYR A 42 -3.44 12.27 -8.33
CA TYR A 42 -2.33 11.74 -7.55
C TYR A 42 -1.94 12.69 -6.41
N ILE A 43 -1.72 12.09 -5.25
CA ILE A 43 -0.97 12.69 -4.16
C ILE A 43 0.51 12.53 -4.48
N ASP A 44 1.28 13.61 -4.32
CA ASP A 44 2.72 13.61 -4.50
C ASP A 44 3.35 14.52 -3.44
N ILE A 45 3.98 13.91 -2.43
CA ILE A 45 4.48 14.62 -1.23
C ILE A 45 5.97 14.92 -1.28
N ASP A 46 6.73 14.30 -2.18
CA ASP A 46 8.20 14.37 -2.15
C ASP A 46 8.83 15.25 -3.21
N ASN A 47 8.07 15.65 -4.23
CA ASN A 47 8.55 16.45 -5.37
C ASN A 47 9.78 15.82 -6.09
N ASP A 48 9.96 14.50 -6.01
CA ASP A 48 11.02 13.80 -6.73
C ASP A 48 10.64 13.65 -8.20
N PRO A 49 11.45 14.14 -9.15
CA PRO A 49 11.10 14.06 -10.56
C PRO A 49 11.04 12.63 -11.13
N SER A 50 11.47 11.63 -10.37
CA SER A 50 11.37 10.21 -10.74
C SER A 50 10.07 9.56 -10.30
N THR A 51 9.22 10.28 -9.53
CA THR A 51 7.92 9.84 -9.07
C THR A 51 6.80 10.71 -9.65
N PHE A 52 5.63 10.12 -9.88
CA PHE A 52 4.43 10.85 -10.30
C PHE A 52 3.34 10.81 -9.22
N SER A 53 3.56 10.02 -8.20
CA SER A 53 2.71 9.93 -7.01
C SER A 53 3.56 9.44 -5.83
N SER A 54 3.29 9.95 -4.65
CA SER A 54 3.94 9.49 -3.42
C SER A 54 3.10 9.79 -2.20
N SER A 55 3.11 8.87 -1.23
CA SER A 55 2.55 9.12 0.11
C SER A 55 3.32 8.33 1.16
N SER A 56 3.24 8.74 2.41
CA SER A 56 4.02 8.16 3.50
C SER A 56 3.16 7.77 4.70
N ALA A 57 3.73 6.88 5.52
CA ALA A 57 3.21 6.51 6.83
C ALA A 57 4.37 6.17 7.77
N ASP A 58 4.18 6.42 9.05
CA ASP A 58 5.22 6.21 10.06
C ASP A 58 5.08 4.83 10.72
N LEU A 59 6.19 4.09 10.77
CA LEU A 59 6.31 2.87 11.54
C LEU A 59 6.88 3.21 12.92
N GLU A 60 6.11 2.92 13.96
CA GLU A 60 6.51 3.08 15.36
C GLU A 60 6.46 1.72 16.06
N ILE A 61 7.55 1.32 16.71
CA ILE A 61 7.63 0.12 17.52
C ILE A 61 7.74 0.52 19.00
N PRO A 62 6.90 -0.04 19.91
CA PRO A 62 6.83 0.40 21.30
C PRO A 62 8.17 0.33 22.07
N ASN A 63 9.01 -0.66 21.76
CA ASN A 63 10.31 -0.86 22.40
C ASN A 63 11.45 -0.74 21.36
N PRO A 64 11.81 0.48 20.95
CA PRO A 64 12.74 0.68 19.84
C PRO A 64 14.19 0.20 20.10
N ASP A 65 14.54 -0.05 21.36
CA ASP A 65 15.89 -0.52 21.74
C ASP A 65 16.05 -2.05 21.73
N CYS A 66 14.97 -2.80 21.57
CA CYS A 66 15.01 -4.26 21.75
C CYS A 66 13.99 -5.00 20.86
N TYR A 67 14.10 -4.83 19.55
CA TYR A 67 13.24 -5.54 18.58
C TYR A 67 14.07 -6.06 17.40
N LEU A 68 13.48 -7.00 16.67
CA LEU A 68 14.04 -7.54 15.44
C LEU A 68 12.91 -7.75 14.43
N VAL A 69 12.97 -7.07 13.29
CA VAL A 69 12.03 -7.31 12.19
C VAL A 69 12.23 -8.72 11.66
N LYS A 70 11.14 -9.46 11.55
CA LYS A 70 11.09 -10.85 11.06
C LYS A 70 10.50 -10.95 9.66
N TYR A 71 9.58 -10.05 9.34
CA TYR A 71 8.90 -10.03 8.05
C TYR A 71 8.37 -8.62 7.74
N ALA A 72 8.42 -8.26 6.47
CA ALA A 72 7.80 -7.05 5.96
C ALA A 72 7.17 -7.33 4.58
N GLY A 73 5.84 -7.31 4.53
CA GLY A 73 5.05 -7.47 3.30
C GLY A 73 4.50 -6.14 2.83
N LEU A 74 4.84 -5.74 1.61
CA LEU A 74 4.34 -4.54 0.96
C LEU A 74 3.17 -4.90 0.06
N TYR A 75 2.07 -4.20 0.22
CA TYR A 75 0.85 -4.35 -0.57
C TYR A 75 0.47 -3.03 -1.18
N TRP A 76 0.01 -3.04 -2.43
CA TRP A 76 -0.58 -1.88 -3.07
C TRP A 76 -1.68 -2.29 -4.03
N GLY A 77 -2.57 -1.37 -4.31
CA GLY A 77 -3.66 -1.60 -5.23
C GLY A 77 -4.30 -0.31 -5.70
N ALA A 78 -4.99 -0.39 -6.79
CA ALA A 78 -5.69 0.73 -7.39
C ALA A 78 -6.82 0.26 -8.30
N VAL A 79 -7.62 1.22 -8.75
CA VAL A 79 -8.62 1.02 -9.80
C VAL A 79 -8.10 1.61 -11.11
N THR A 80 -8.14 0.83 -12.20
CA THR A 80 -7.74 1.26 -13.55
C THR A 80 -8.94 1.37 -14.49
N LYS A 81 -8.70 1.84 -15.72
CA LYS A 81 -9.71 1.91 -16.81
C LYS A 81 -9.56 0.76 -17.82
N GLY A 82 -9.23 -0.45 -17.38
CA GLY A 82 -9.04 -1.63 -18.21
C GLY A 82 -7.58 -1.89 -18.60
N ASP A 83 -6.66 -1.15 -17.99
CA ASP A 83 -5.22 -1.44 -18.11
C ASP A 83 -4.87 -2.70 -17.30
N GLN A 84 -3.73 -3.29 -17.65
CA GLN A 84 -3.18 -4.39 -16.86
C GLN A 84 -2.77 -3.91 -15.46
N PRO A 85 -2.74 -4.81 -14.46
CA PRO A 85 -2.22 -4.48 -13.14
C PRO A 85 -0.81 -3.89 -13.21
N PHE A 86 -0.56 -2.83 -12.43
CA PHE A 86 0.75 -2.17 -12.38
C PHE A 86 1.58 -2.76 -11.24
N THR A 87 2.58 -3.54 -11.61
CA THR A 87 3.42 -4.32 -10.67
C THR A 87 4.66 -3.60 -10.18
N ASN A 88 5.02 -2.45 -10.80
CA ASN A 88 6.24 -1.73 -10.47
C ASN A 88 5.92 -0.47 -9.67
N VAL A 89 6.58 -0.33 -8.53
CA VAL A 89 6.47 0.81 -7.62
C VAL A 89 7.86 1.19 -7.09
N LYS A 90 7.96 2.33 -6.44
CA LYS A 90 9.17 2.77 -5.74
C LYS A 90 8.92 2.79 -4.23
N PHE A 91 9.78 2.14 -3.47
CA PHE A 91 9.67 2.01 -2.02
C PHE A 91 10.89 2.58 -1.32
N LYS A 92 10.65 3.43 -0.34
CA LYS A 92 11.68 4.10 0.45
C LYS A 92 11.40 3.92 1.93
N GLY A 93 12.41 3.54 2.69
CA GLY A 93 12.36 3.50 4.15
C GLY A 93 12.80 4.81 4.79
N PRO A 94 12.85 4.86 6.13
CA PRO A 94 13.26 6.05 6.89
C PRO A 94 14.64 6.56 6.50
N THR A 95 15.53 5.66 6.10
CA THR A 95 16.88 5.97 5.63
C THR A 95 17.11 5.40 4.23
N GLY A 96 17.87 6.08 3.40
CA GLY A 96 18.21 5.62 2.05
C GLY A 96 17.38 6.25 0.94
N GLU A 97 17.54 5.70 -0.24
CA GLU A 97 16.93 6.14 -1.47
C GLU A 97 15.74 5.22 -1.87
N TYR A 98 15.03 5.59 -2.91
CA TYR A 98 13.99 4.74 -3.47
C TYR A 98 14.59 3.44 -4.05
N ASN A 99 13.96 2.33 -3.71
CA ASN A 99 14.19 1.03 -4.32
C ASN A 99 13.08 0.75 -5.34
N ASP A 100 13.44 0.31 -6.54
CA ASP A 100 12.48 -0.19 -7.51
C ASP A 100 11.98 -1.57 -7.09
N ILE A 101 10.68 -1.71 -6.90
CA ILE A 101 10.02 -2.94 -6.46
C ILE A 101 9.13 -3.47 -7.58
N THR A 102 9.30 -4.74 -7.90
CA THR A 102 8.37 -5.46 -8.77
C THR A 102 7.58 -6.47 -7.93
N GLY A 103 6.28 -6.29 -7.88
CA GLY A 103 5.38 -7.16 -7.12
C GLY A 103 4.76 -8.28 -7.94
N THR A 104 4.11 -9.16 -7.23
CA THR A 104 3.24 -10.21 -7.78
C THR A 104 1.79 -9.75 -7.69
N VAL A 105 1.03 -9.91 -8.77
CA VAL A 105 -0.42 -9.67 -8.77
C VAL A 105 -1.09 -10.72 -7.89
N ILE A 106 -1.84 -10.27 -6.88
CA ILE A 106 -2.63 -11.12 -5.98
C ILE A 106 -4.13 -11.02 -6.25
N PHE A 107 -4.55 -9.94 -6.91
CA PHE A 107 -5.90 -9.76 -7.42
C PHE A 107 -5.87 -8.94 -8.72
N ASP A 108 -6.66 -9.37 -9.69
CA ASP A 108 -6.92 -8.66 -10.94
C ASP A 108 -8.36 -8.95 -11.35
N ALA A 109 -9.13 -7.91 -11.60
CA ALA A 109 -10.51 -8.04 -12.08
C ALA A 109 -10.62 -8.69 -13.48
N GLY A 110 -9.48 -8.91 -14.16
CA GLY A 110 -9.40 -9.74 -15.36
C GLY A 110 -10.19 -9.22 -16.57
N GLY A 111 -10.31 -7.91 -16.72
CA GLY A 111 -11.12 -7.31 -17.78
C GLY A 111 -12.63 -7.37 -17.53
N THR A 112 -13.06 -7.87 -16.37
CA THR A 112 -14.45 -7.78 -15.92
C THR A 112 -14.57 -6.57 -15.00
N SER A 113 -15.28 -5.56 -15.45
CA SER A 113 -15.55 -4.39 -14.64
C SER A 113 -16.35 -4.77 -13.40
N ALA A 114 -15.92 -4.30 -12.23
CA ALA A 114 -16.62 -4.51 -10.97
C ALA A 114 -18.04 -3.90 -10.95
N ASP A 115 -18.31 -2.96 -11.84
CA ASP A 115 -19.55 -2.17 -11.94
C ASP A 115 -20.24 -2.27 -13.30
N GLY A 116 -19.76 -3.15 -14.20
CA GLY A 116 -20.24 -3.24 -15.60
C GLY A 116 -19.81 -2.06 -16.48
N GLY A 117 -18.89 -1.22 -16.00
CA GLY A 117 -18.34 -0.02 -16.65
C GLY A 117 -16.83 -0.11 -16.90
N ASN A 118 -16.09 0.88 -16.43
CA ASN A 118 -14.65 1.07 -16.70
C ASN A 118 -13.79 1.03 -15.42
N SER A 119 -14.19 0.26 -14.42
CA SER A 119 -13.47 0.16 -13.15
C SER A 119 -12.89 -1.25 -12.97
N PHE A 120 -11.57 -1.34 -13.06
CA PHE A 120 -10.81 -2.59 -13.01
C PHE A 120 -9.83 -2.54 -11.83
N PRO A 121 -10.25 -3.01 -10.65
CA PRO A 121 -9.38 -3.05 -9.49
C PRO A 121 -8.31 -4.13 -9.61
N TYR A 122 -7.13 -3.81 -9.09
CA TYR A 122 -6.03 -4.76 -8.92
C TYR A 122 -5.38 -4.62 -7.55
N ALA A 123 -4.69 -5.67 -7.11
CA ALA A 123 -3.82 -5.63 -5.94
C ALA A 123 -2.53 -6.43 -6.21
N CYS A 124 -1.43 -5.92 -5.68
CA CYS A 124 -0.10 -6.49 -5.78
C CYS A 124 0.52 -6.67 -4.41
N TYR A 125 1.48 -7.57 -4.34
CA TYR A 125 2.26 -7.89 -3.16
C TYR A 125 3.74 -8.00 -3.50
N ALA A 126 4.62 -7.56 -2.59
CA ALA A 126 6.05 -7.87 -2.61
C ALA A 126 6.57 -8.13 -1.18
N ASP A 127 7.46 -9.12 -1.05
CA ASP A 127 8.24 -9.29 0.17
C ASP A 127 9.41 -8.29 0.15
N VAL A 128 9.39 -7.36 1.09
CA VAL A 128 10.41 -6.32 1.26
C VAL A 128 11.22 -6.50 2.55
N THR A 129 11.15 -7.68 3.16
CA THR A 129 11.81 -8.00 4.43
C THR A 129 13.31 -7.68 4.39
N SER A 130 14.00 -8.09 3.33
CA SER A 130 15.44 -7.85 3.20
C SER A 130 15.81 -6.36 3.08
N ILE A 131 14.94 -5.56 2.46
CA ILE A 131 15.12 -4.11 2.36
C ILE A 131 14.95 -3.48 3.74
N VAL A 132 13.86 -3.80 4.43
CA VAL A 132 13.54 -3.24 5.75
C VAL A 132 14.62 -3.60 6.78
N ILE A 133 15.07 -4.86 6.82
CA ILE A 133 16.14 -5.31 7.72
C ILE A 133 17.49 -4.64 7.37
N GLY A 134 17.74 -4.37 6.09
CA GLY A 134 18.98 -3.76 5.61
C GLY A 134 19.12 -2.26 5.89
N LEU A 135 18.05 -1.58 6.36
CA LEU A 135 18.10 -0.17 6.71
C LEU A 135 18.95 0.06 7.97
N THR A 136 19.66 1.19 8.03
CA THR A 136 20.40 1.61 9.23
C THR A 136 19.45 1.90 10.39
N ASP A 137 18.28 2.48 10.07
CA ASP A 137 17.17 2.67 10.98
C ASP A 137 15.89 2.24 10.22
N ASN A 138 15.14 1.33 10.80
CA ASN A 138 13.92 0.81 10.20
C ASN A 138 12.63 1.23 10.96
N ILE A 139 12.75 2.14 11.91
CA ILE A 139 11.64 2.87 12.53
C ILE A 139 11.57 4.27 11.91
N GLY A 140 10.36 4.76 11.63
CA GLY A 140 10.11 6.08 11.07
C GLY A 140 9.33 6.05 9.76
N THR A 141 9.54 7.05 8.92
CA THR A 141 8.70 7.30 7.75
C THR A 141 9.04 6.39 6.57
N TYR A 142 8.08 5.59 6.15
CA TYR A 142 8.11 4.84 4.90
C TYR A 142 7.29 5.55 3.83
N THR A 143 7.76 5.52 2.59
CA THR A 143 7.10 6.15 1.44
C THR A 143 6.92 5.12 0.34
N LEU A 144 5.72 5.07 -0.24
CA LEU A 144 5.48 4.37 -1.50
C LEU A 144 5.13 5.38 -2.58
N ALA A 145 5.70 5.17 -3.76
CA ALA A 145 5.53 6.03 -4.93
C ALA A 145 5.23 5.21 -6.19
N ASN A 146 4.65 5.87 -7.19
CA ASN A 146 4.36 5.31 -8.51
C ASN A 146 3.33 4.16 -8.50
N VAL A 147 2.35 4.20 -7.60
CA VAL A 147 1.16 3.34 -7.70
C VAL A 147 0.25 3.92 -8.77
N SER A 148 0.12 3.24 -9.89
CA SER A 148 -0.65 3.72 -11.04
C SER A 148 -2.14 3.43 -10.89
N SER A 149 -2.97 4.41 -11.18
CA SER A 149 -4.43 4.38 -11.08
C SER A 149 -5.09 5.19 -12.17
N ALA A 150 -6.37 4.98 -12.38
CA ALA A 150 -7.21 5.91 -13.12
C ALA A 150 -7.42 7.22 -12.32
N LEU A 151 -7.56 8.33 -13.03
CA LEU A 151 -7.74 9.65 -12.46
C LEU A 151 -9.06 10.29 -12.94
N GLY A 152 -9.46 11.34 -12.24
CA GLY A 152 -10.66 12.11 -12.54
C GLY A 152 -11.92 11.58 -11.88
N LYS A 153 -13.06 12.01 -12.39
CA LYS A 153 -14.39 11.53 -11.96
C LYS A 153 -14.80 10.30 -12.75
N THR A 154 -15.56 9.42 -12.12
CA THR A 154 -16.33 8.43 -12.86
C THR A 154 -17.67 9.06 -13.28
N ASP A 155 -18.14 8.80 -14.51
CA ASP A 155 -19.33 9.44 -15.06
C ASP A 155 -20.58 9.22 -14.20
N ASP A 156 -21.26 10.32 -13.89
CA ASP A 156 -22.36 10.43 -12.92
C ASP A 156 -23.68 9.77 -13.33
N PHE A 157 -23.78 9.11 -14.46
CA PHE A 157 -25.10 8.85 -15.08
C PHE A 157 -25.70 7.47 -14.82
N ILE A 158 -25.05 6.57 -14.07
CA ILE A 158 -25.63 5.24 -13.77
C ILE A 158 -25.82 5.08 -12.24
N PRO A 159 -27.06 5.20 -11.73
CA PRO A 159 -27.33 5.31 -10.29
C PRO A 159 -27.04 4.08 -9.44
N ARG A 160 -26.45 3.02 -9.94
CA ARG A 160 -26.35 1.75 -9.20
C ARG A 160 -24.96 1.13 -9.09
N ASN A 161 -23.96 1.62 -9.82
CA ASN A 161 -22.65 0.96 -9.91
C ASN A 161 -21.50 1.97 -9.99
N GLN A 162 -21.57 3.09 -9.29
CA GLN A 162 -20.53 4.11 -9.33
C GLN A 162 -19.45 3.76 -8.32
N THR A 163 -18.40 3.10 -8.77
CA THR A 163 -17.15 2.96 -8.03
C THR A 163 -16.23 4.10 -8.41
N GLY A 164 -15.89 4.95 -7.45
CA GLY A 164 -14.87 5.98 -7.63
C GLY A 164 -13.48 5.37 -7.78
N TYR A 165 -12.55 6.15 -8.34
CA TYR A 165 -11.16 5.72 -8.38
C TYR A 165 -10.53 5.81 -7.00
N SER A 166 -9.72 4.82 -6.68
CA SER A 166 -8.97 4.75 -5.44
C SER A 166 -7.62 4.08 -5.67
N ALA A 167 -6.63 4.47 -4.92
CA ALA A 167 -5.33 3.83 -4.87
C ALA A 167 -4.72 4.02 -3.50
N GLY A 168 -3.95 3.04 -3.05
CA GLY A 168 -3.29 3.08 -1.77
C GLY A 168 -2.34 1.94 -1.58
N TRP A 169 -1.68 1.94 -0.43
CA TRP A 169 -0.71 0.92 -0.06
C TRP A 169 -0.73 0.64 1.44
N SER A 170 -0.17 -0.50 1.79
CA SER A 170 0.12 -0.84 3.18
C SER A 170 1.41 -1.63 3.30
N LEU A 171 2.11 -1.44 4.40
CA LEU A 171 3.27 -2.22 4.84
C LEU A 171 2.89 -2.96 6.11
N PHE A 172 2.90 -4.28 6.04
CA PHE A 172 2.66 -5.18 7.17
C PHE A 172 4.02 -5.65 7.70
N VAL A 173 4.32 -5.32 8.95
CA VAL A 173 5.60 -5.65 9.60
C VAL A 173 5.35 -6.56 10.78
N VAL A 174 6.05 -7.70 10.84
CA VAL A 174 6.14 -8.56 12.02
C VAL A 174 7.50 -8.37 12.67
N TYR A 175 7.51 -8.14 13.96
CA TYR A 175 8.74 -7.98 14.74
C TYR A 175 8.75 -8.85 15.99
N GLU A 176 9.93 -9.32 16.33
CA GLU A 176 10.23 -9.98 17.59
C GLU A 176 10.63 -8.95 18.65
N ASP A 177 10.11 -9.11 19.85
CA ASP A 177 10.44 -8.33 21.03
C ASP A 177 10.37 -9.28 22.24
N PRO A 178 11.51 -9.56 22.90
CA PRO A 178 11.55 -10.53 24.00
C PRO A 178 10.74 -10.12 25.25
N LEU A 179 10.34 -8.86 25.34
CA LEU A 179 9.51 -8.33 26.43
C LEU A 179 8.01 -8.61 26.22
N LEU A 180 7.61 -8.93 24.99
CA LEU A 180 6.22 -9.22 24.65
C LEU A 180 5.87 -10.70 24.92
N PRO A 181 4.57 -11.01 25.08
CA PRO A 181 4.11 -12.40 25.20
C PRO A 181 4.36 -13.19 23.91
N GLY A 182 4.45 -14.53 24.05
CA GLY A 182 4.48 -15.42 22.89
C GLY A 182 3.16 -15.41 22.13
N LYS A 183 3.23 -15.36 20.82
CA LYS A 183 2.09 -15.38 19.88
C LYS A 183 2.42 -16.30 18.70
N SER A 184 1.38 -16.89 18.12
CA SER A 184 1.43 -17.47 16.78
C SER A 184 0.93 -16.43 15.79
N ILE A 185 1.78 -15.99 14.89
CA ILE A 185 1.43 -14.95 13.89
C ILE A 185 1.45 -15.61 12.53
N THR A 186 0.32 -15.53 11.83
CA THR A 186 0.20 -15.98 10.44
C THR A 186 -0.41 -14.88 9.59
N SER A 187 0.23 -14.58 8.48
CA SER A 187 -0.26 -13.62 7.48
C SER A 187 -0.73 -14.36 6.24
N PHE A 188 -1.90 -14.03 5.76
CA PHE A 188 -2.48 -14.56 4.53
C PHE A 188 -2.88 -13.43 3.60
N ASP A 189 -2.72 -13.62 2.31
CA ASP A 189 -3.35 -12.81 1.28
C ASP A 189 -4.15 -13.66 0.29
N GLY A 190 -4.93 -12.99 -0.55
CA GLY A 190 -5.77 -13.59 -1.57
C GLY A 190 -7.25 -13.23 -1.42
N PHE A 191 -8.01 -13.57 -2.46
CA PHE A 191 -9.46 -13.33 -2.59
C PHE A 191 -10.19 -14.62 -2.91
#